data_076ba941998976d660167f1610923c11
#
_entry.id   076ba941998976d660167f1610923c11
#
_cell.length_a   1.000
_cell.length_b   1.000
_cell.length_c   1.000
_cell.angle_alpha   90.00
_cell.angle_beta   90.00
_cell.angle_gamma   90.00
#
_symmetry.space_group_name_H-M   'P 1'
#
loop_
_entity.id
_entity.type
_entity.pdbx_description
1 polymer ?
#
loop_
_entity_poly.entity_id
_entity_poly.type
_entity_poly.pdbx_seq_one_letter_code
_entity_poly.pdbx_strand_id
1 'polypeptide(L)'
;LPSFPPYCVDRNIGVVIGGPFNSGILATRPKRGARYDDKPAPPAVLERVRRIETICKAHGVKFAGAALRFPLSHPAIVSVIPGGQRPGEVRRDAETLSAQIPAAMWRALKAEGLLRADAPTPR
;
A
#
# COMPACT_ATOMS: atom_id res chain seq x y z
N LEU A 1 -14.56 2.64 2.60
CA LEU A 1 -15.74 2.20 3.35
C LEU A 1 -15.29 1.21 4.43
N PRO A 2 -15.20 1.62 5.71
CA PRO A 2 -14.66 0.75 6.78
C PRO A 2 -15.47 -0.53 7.01
N SER A 3 -16.76 -0.54 6.65
CA SER A 3 -17.67 -1.67 6.84
C SER A 3 -17.69 -2.67 5.68
N PHE A 4 -17.16 -2.31 4.52
CA PHE A 4 -17.22 -3.17 3.32
C PHE A 4 -16.37 -4.44 3.43
N PRO A 5 -15.08 -4.35 3.84
CA PRO A 5 -14.27 -5.56 3.97
C PRO A 5 -14.80 -6.57 5.01
N PRO A 6 -15.23 -6.17 6.23
CA PRO A 6 -15.90 -7.10 7.16
C PRO A 6 -17.14 -7.76 6.58
N TYR A 7 -17.99 -7.02 5.89
CA TYR A 7 -19.17 -7.57 5.20
C TYR A 7 -18.80 -8.67 4.21
N CYS A 8 -17.69 -8.51 3.49
CA CYS A 8 -17.19 -9.52 2.55
C CYS A 8 -16.70 -10.79 3.28
N VAL A 9 -16.00 -10.62 4.41
CA VAL A 9 -15.56 -11.76 5.23
C VAL A 9 -16.75 -12.59 5.71
N ASP A 10 -17.77 -11.94 6.26
CA ASP A 10 -18.97 -12.62 6.80
C ASP A 10 -19.73 -13.42 5.73
N ARG A 11 -19.58 -13.07 4.46
CA ARG A 11 -20.23 -13.71 3.32
C ARG A 11 -19.31 -14.56 2.45
N ASN A 12 -18.08 -14.77 2.89
CA ASN A 12 -17.08 -15.50 2.13
C ASN A 12 -16.88 -14.94 0.69
N ILE A 13 -16.88 -13.60 0.57
CA ILE A 13 -16.66 -12.89 -0.71
C ILE A 13 -15.21 -12.47 -0.79
N GLY A 14 -14.50 -12.97 -1.81
CA GLY A 14 -13.15 -12.52 -2.13
C GLY A 14 -13.16 -11.16 -2.85
N VAL A 15 -12.31 -10.25 -2.41
CA VAL A 15 -12.17 -8.91 -2.98
C VAL A 15 -10.83 -8.79 -3.70
N VAL A 16 -10.85 -8.25 -4.90
CA VAL A 16 -9.65 -7.90 -5.67
C VAL A 16 -9.44 -6.40 -5.64
N ILE A 17 -8.25 -5.96 -5.29
CA ILE A 17 -7.91 -4.53 -5.25
C ILE A 17 -7.28 -4.12 -6.58
N GLY A 18 -7.97 -3.25 -7.32
CA GLY A 18 -7.43 -2.55 -8.47
C GLY A 18 -6.71 -1.26 -8.07
N GLY A 19 -5.66 -0.88 -8.80
CA GLY A 19 -4.95 0.37 -8.59
C GLY A 19 -4.30 0.53 -7.21
N PRO A 20 -3.57 -0.46 -6.67
CA PRO A 20 -3.02 -0.40 -5.31
C PRO A 20 -2.03 0.74 -5.09
N PHE A 21 -1.53 1.35 -6.16
CA PHE A 21 -0.60 2.48 -6.09
C PHE A 21 -1.27 3.86 -6.11
N ASN A 22 -2.58 3.93 -6.21
CA ASN A 22 -3.36 5.19 -6.24
C ASN A 22 -2.74 6.23 -7.18
N SER A 23 -2.97 6.08 -8.48
CA SER A 23 -2.41 6.95 -9.52
C SER A 23 -0.88 7.05 -9.52
N GLY A 24 -0.21 6.06 -8.93
CA GLY A 24 1.25 5.94 -8.87
C GLY A 24 1.93 6.60 -7.67
N ILE A 25 1.22 7.34 -6.82
CA ILE A 25 1.83 8.03 -5.66
C ILE A 25 2.51 7.06 -4.68
N LEU A 26 2.00 5.83 -4.56
CA LEU A 26 2.56 4.79 -3.71
C LEU A 26 3.63 3.92 -4.39
N ALA A 27 3.82 4.06 -5.71
CA ALA A 27 4.85 3.36 -6.47
C ALA A 27 6.10 4.22 -6.70
N THR A 28 5.90 5.52 -6.87
CA THR A 28 6.96 6.49 -7.10
C THR A 28 7.17 7.34 -5.85
N ARG A 29 8.35 7.97 -5.76
CA ARG A 29 8.61 8.88 -4.63
C ARG A 29 7.60 10.05 -4.64
N PRO A 30 7.18 10.54 -3.47
CA PRO A 30 6.32 11.70 -3.35
C PRO A 30 7.08 12.95 -3.84
N LYS A 31 6.90 13.29 -5.09
CA LYS A 31 7.51 14.44 -5.75
C LYS A 31 6.46 15.44 -6.19
N ARG A 32 6.89 16.67 -6.46
CA ARG A 32 6.02 17.70 -7.04
C ARG A 32 5.36 17.16 -8.32
N GLY A 33 4.04 17.31 -8.44
CA GLY A 33 3.27 16.79 -9.57
C GLY A 33 2.81 15.33 -9.43
N ALA A 34 3.07 14.67 -8.28
CA ALA A 34 2.48 13.36 -8.00
C ALA A 34 0.95 13.43 -8.03
N ARG A 35 0.31 12.37 -8.51
CA ARG A 35 -1.14 12.28 -8.63
C ARG A 35 -1.72 11.42 -7.51
N TYR A 36 -2.89 11.83 -7.04
CA TYR A 36 -3.71 11.11 -6.08
C TYR A 36 -5.17 11.18 -6.56
N ASP A 37 -5.83 10.04 -6.67
CA ASP A 37 -7.18 9.93 -7.25
C ASP A 37 -7.29 10.65 -8.61
N ASP A 38 -6.29 10.42 -9.47
CA ASP A 38 -6.17 11.02 -10.82
C ASP A 38 -6.13 12.55 -10.88
N LYS A 39 -5.86 13.20 -9.75
CA LYS A 39 -5.69 14.65 -9.61
C LYS A 39 -4.32 14.98 -9.02
N PRO A 40 -3.86 16.23 -9.09
CA PRO A 40 -2.67 16.65 -8.35
C PRO A 40 -2.83 16.36 -6.85
N ALA A 41 -1.84 15.72 -6.24
CA ALA A 41 -1.91 15.36 -4.84
C ALA A 41 -1.90 16.61 -3.93
N PRO A 42 -2.85 16.71 -2.98
CA PRO A 42 -2.83 17.79 -1.99
C PRO A 42 -1.55 17.76 -1.14
N PRO A 43 -1.06 18.92 -0.65
CA PRO A 43 0.14 18.97 0.19
C PRO A 43 0.10 18.04 1.41
N ALA A 44 -1.06 17.93 2.06
CA ALA A 44 -1.25 17.04 3.22
C ALA A 44 -1.07 15.55 2.85
N VAL A 45 -1.52 15.14 1.67
CA VAL A 45 -1.32 13.78 1.16
C VAL A 45 0.15 13.53 0.85
N LEU A 46 0.82 14.48 0.19
CA LEU A 46 2.25 14.38 -0.10
C LEU A 46 3.09 14.25 1.17
N GLU A 47 2.77 15.03 2.20
CA GLU A 47 3.48 14.95 3.48
C GLU A 47 3.25 13.60 4.18
N ARG A 48 2.02 13.10 4.19
CA ARG A 48 1.71 11.77 4.73
C ARG A 48 2.49 10.67 4.00
N VAL A 49 2.53 10.73 2.68
CA VAL A 49 3.28 9.76 1.85
C VAL A 49 4.78 9.84 2.10
N ARG A 50 5.35 11.05 2.27
CA ARG A 50 6.77 11.22 2.65
C ARG A 50 7.10 10.56 3.98
N ARG A 51 6.24 10.74 4.98
CA ARG A 51 6.43 10.13 6.31
C ARG A 51 6.39 8.59 6.21
N ILE A 52 5.47 8.03 5.44
CA ILE A 52 5.40 6.58 5.20
C ILE A 52 6.68 6.10 4.50
N GLU A 53 7.12 6.78 3.43
CA GLU A 53 8.35 6.44 2.72
C GLU A 53 9.57 6.46 3.64
N THR A 54 9.67 7.45 4.52
CA THR A 54 10.77 7.57 5.48
C THR A 54 10.84 6.36 6.42
N ILE A 55 9.69 5.91 6.93
CA ILE A 55 9.63 4.72 7.78
C ILE A 55 9.99 3.46 7.01
N CYS A 56 9.50 3.31 5.77
CA CYS A 56 9.86 2.19 4.92
C CYS A 56 11.38 2.13 4.71
N LYS A 57 12.01 3.25 4.39
CA LYS A 57 13.48 3.35 4.20
C LYS A 57 14.25 2.99 5.46
N ALA A 58 13.81 3.48 6.63
CA ALA A 58 14.45 3.17 7.91
C ALA A 58 14.46 1.67 8.24
N HIS A 59 13.52 0.91 7.67
CA HIS A 59 13.41 -0.53 7.82
C HIS A 59 13.92 -1.33 6.60
N GLY A 60 14.56 -0.69 5.64
CA GLY A 60 15.07 -1.34 4.43
C GLY A 60 14.00 -1.85 3.47
N VAL A 61 12.79 -1.31 3.53
CA VAL A 61 11.63 -1.74 2.75
C VAL A 61 11.40 -0.82 1.56
N LYS A 62 11.20 -1.41 0.39
CA LYS A 62 10.74 -0.67 -0.78
C LYS A 62 9.30 -0.20 -0.57
N PHE A 63 9.05 1.09 -0.75
CA PHE A 63 7.74 1.69 -0.53
C PHE A 63 6.62 1.02 -1.34
N ALA A 64 6.86 0.77 -2.63
CA ALA A 64 5.92 0.04 -3.48
C ALA A 64 5.59 -1.37 -2.96
N GLY A 65 6.56 -2.05 -2.34
CA GLY A 65 6.34 -3.37 -1.74
C GLY A 65 5.39 -3.30 -0.55
N ALA A 66 5.56 -2.30 0.31
CA ALA A 66 4.64 -2.07 1.42
C ALA A 66 3.22 -1.78 0.91
N ALA A 67 3.07 -0.98 -0.15
CA ALA A 67 1.79 -0.66 -0.75
C ALA A 67 1.07 -1.89 -1.34
N LEU A 68 1.81 -2.80 -1.99
CA LEU A 68 1.24 -4.04 -2.54
C LEU A 68 0.88 -5.06 -1.46
N ARG A 69 1.71 -5.17 -0.41
CA ARG A 69 1.53 -6.17 0.65
C ARG A 69 0.45 -5.81 1.66
N PHE A 70 0.27 -4.53 1.93
CA PHE A 70 -0.67 -4.06 2.93
C PHE A 70 -2.12 -4.53 2.69
N PRO A 71 -2.72 -4.36 1.50
CA PRO A 71 -4.09 -4.83 1.25
C PRO A 71 -4.26 -6.33 1.46
N LEU A 72 -3.27 -7.13 1.07
CA LEU A 72 -3.29 -8.60 1.20
C LEU A 72 -3.28 -9.10 2.65
N SER A 73 -3.11 -8.21 3.62
CA SER A 73 -3.21 -8.57 5.04
C SER A 73 -4.64 -8.72 5.51
N HIS A 74 -5.59 -8.18 4.77
CA HIS A 74 -7.01 -8.28 5.14
C HIS A 74 -7.59 -9.60 4.61
N PRO A 75 -8.31 -10.39 5.44
CA PRO A 75 -8.78 -11.73 5.08
C PRO A 75 -9.73 -11.75 3.87
N ALA A 76 -10.46 -10.66 3.60
CA ALA A 76 -11.30 -10.56 2.41
C ALA A 76 -10.51 -10.30 1.12
N ILE A 77 -9.28 -9.80 1.20
CA ILE A 77 -8.50 -9.43 0.01
C ILE A 77 -7.74 -10.64 -0.50
N VAL A 78 -8.12 -11.11 -1.69
CA VAL A 78 -7.55 -12.32 -2.29
C VAL A 78 -6.50 -12.02 -3.37
N SER A 79 -6.51 -10.81 -3.93
CA SER A 79 -5.54 -10.40 -4.97
C SER A 79 -5.44 -8.89 -5.08
N VAL A 80 -4.33 -8.43 -5.66
CA VAL A 80 -4.11 -7.04 -6.06
C VAL A 80 -3.75 -6.99 -7.55
N ILE A 81 -4.23 -5.96 -8.25
CA ILE A 81 -3.92 -5.73 -9.67
C ILE A 81 -3.14 -4.41 -9.76
N PRO A 82 -1.80 -4.44 -9.68
CA PRO A 82 -0.98 -3.27 -9.98
C PRO A 82 -1.02 -3.03 -11.49
N GLY A 83 -1.31 -1.82 -11.91
CA GLY A 83 -1.25 -1.46 -13.32
C GLY A 83 0.20 -1.46 -13.81
N GLY A 84 0.50 -2.19 -14.88
CA GLY A 84 1.80 -2.17 -15.53
C GLY A 84 1.64 -1.93 -17.03
N GLN A 85 2.41 -1.01 -17.59
CA GLN A 85 2.41 -0.71 -19.03
C GLN A 85 3.60 -1.34 -19.77
N ARG A 86 4.62 -1.79 -19.03
CA ARG A 86 5.87 -2.34 -19.55
C ARG A 86 6.22 -3.66 -18.86
N PRO A 87 6.84 -4.63 -19.57
CA PRO A 87 7.22 -5.91 -18.96
C PRO A 87 8.11 -5.77 -17.73
N GLY A 88 9.00 -4.77 -17.71
CA GLY A 88 9.87 -4.49 -16.56
C GLY A 88 9.14 -4.00 -15.32
N GLU A 89 8.00 -3.33 -15.48
CA GLU A 89 7.15 -2.89 -14.37
C GLU A 89 6.47 -4.10 -13.73
N VAL A 90 5.88 -4.98 -14.53
CA VAL A 90 5.24 -6.20 -14.06
C VAL A 90 6.23 -7.10 -13.30
N ARG A 91 7.46 -7.24 -13.82
CA ARG A 91 8.53 -8.01 -13.15
C ARG A 91 8.90 -7.40 -11.81
N ARG A 92 9.11 -6.08 -11.74
CA ARG A 92 9.43 -5.37 -10.49
C ARG A 92 8.31 -5.52 -9.45
N ASP A 93 7.05 -5.44 -9.88
CA ASP A 93 5.91 -5.60 -8.99
C ASP A 93 5.87 -7.03 -8.40
N ALA A 94 6.11 -8.05 -9.22
CA ALA A 94 6.19 -9.43 -8.77
C ALA A 94 7.36 -9.67 -7.78
N GLU A 95 8.54 -9.16 -8.08
CA GLU A 95 9.72 -9.23 -7.21
C GLU A 95 9.47 -8.49 -5.89
N THR A 96 8.85 -7.32 -5.95
CA THR A 96 8.58 -6.47 -4.80
C THR A 96 7.51 -7.09 -3.89
N LEU A 97 6.52 -7.77 -4.47
CA LEU A 97 5.51 -8.52 -3.72
C LEU A 97 6.10 -9.68 -2.91
N SER A 98 7.16 -10.30 -3.42
CA SER A 98 7.85 -11.42 -2.78
C SER A 98 8.76 -10.99 -1.63
N ALA A 99 9.09 -9.71 -1.51
CA ALA A 99 9.97 -9.19 -0.48
C ALA A 99 9.35 -9.35 0.92
N GLN A 100 10.16 -9.77 1.88
CA GLN A 100 9.75 -9.81 3.28
C GLN A 100 9.77 -8.41 3.88
N ILE A 101 8.73 -8.09 4.64
CA ILE A 101 8.57 -6.79 5.30
C ILE A 101 8.58 -7.02 6.81
N PRO A 102 9.53 -6.42 7.56
CA PRO A 102 9.61 -6.59 9.01
C PRO A 102 8.32 -6.10 9.70
N ALA A 103 7.81 -6.88 10.65
CA ALA A 103 6.65 -6.48 11.47
C ALA A 103 6.90 -5.16 12.22
N ALA A 104 8.16 -4.85 12.53
CA ALA A 104 8.55 -3.59 13.17
C ALA A 104 8.18 -2.36 12.34
N MET A 105 8.27 -2.44 11.01
CA MET A 105 7.85 -1.35 10.11
C MET A 105 6.36 -1.05 10.26
N TRP A 106 5.52 -2.08 10.27
CA TRP A 106 4.08 -1.91 10.44
C TRP A 106 3.71 -1.31 11.80
N ARG A 107 4.40 -1.74 12.87
CA ARG A 107 4.24 -1.16 14.20
C ARG A 107 4.62 0.32 14.22
N ALA A 108 5.73 0.70 13.57
CA ALA A 108 6.16 2.09 13.46
C ALA A 108 5.11 2.95 12.72
N LEU A 109 4.57 2.46 11.61
CA LEU A 109 3.51 3.16 10.86
C LEU A 109 2.25 3.37 11.71
N LYS A 110 1.87 2.41 12.54
CA LYS A 110 0.74 2.54 13.47
C LYS A 110 1.04 3.53 14.59
N ALA A 111 2.22 3.47 15.18
CA ALA A 111 2.65 4.38 16.27
C ALA A 111 2.65 5.84 15.80
N GLU A 112 3.02 6.10 14.54
CA GLU A 112 3.01 7.43 13.94
C GLU A 112 1.62 7.87 13.43
N GLY A 113 0.57 7.08 13.65
CA GLY A 113 -0.79 7.38 13.17
C GLY A 113 -0.93 7.37 11.63
N LEU A 114 0.03 6.78 10.92
CA LEU A 114 0.01 6.67 9.46
C LEU A 114 -0.84 5.49 8.99
N LEU A 115 -1.03 4.48 9.84
CA LEU A 115 -2.02 3.42 9.71
C LEU A 115 -2.92 3.42 10.95
N ARG A 116 -4.16 2.95 10.78
CA ARG A 116 -5.05 2.71 11.91
C ARG A 116 -4.47 1.63 12.81
N ALA A 117 -4.64 1.78 14.12
CA ALA A 117 -4.12 0.81 15.09
C ALA A 117 -4.69 -0.61 14.88
N ASP A 118 -5.97 -0.69 14.50
CA ASP A 118 -6.71 -1.94 14.25
C ASP A 118 -6.52 -2.50 12.83
N ALA A 119 -5.80 -1.80 11.94
CA ALA A 119 -5.58 -2.29 10.58
C ALA A 119 -4.81 -3.63 10.59
N PRO A 120 -5.31 -4.66 9.87
CA PRO A 120 -4.54 -5.89 9.69
C PRO A 120 -3.25 -5.59 8.93
N THR A 121 -2.16 -6.21 9.35
CA THR A 121 -0.84 -6.06 8.73
C THR A 121 -0.19 -7.42 8.54
N PRO A 122 0.68 -7.59 7.53
CA PRO A 122 1.41 -8.84 7.31
C PRO A 122 2.19 -9.26 8.57
N ARG A 123 2.18 -10.56 8.82
CA ARG A 123 2.95 -11.19 9.90
C ARG A 123 4.36 -11.51 9.44
#